data_452b07cadbf77996b677a7359cdbfc77
#
_entry.id   452b07cadbf77996b677a7359cdbfc77
#
_cell.length_a   1.000
_cell.length_b   1.000
_cell.length_c   1.000
_cell.angle_alpha   90.00
_cell.angle_beta   90.00
_cell.angle_gamma   90.00
#
_symmetry.space_group_name_H-M   'P 1'
#
loop_
_entity.id
_entity.type
_entity.pdbx_description
1 polymer ?
#
loop_
_entity_poly.entity_id
_entity_poly.type
_entity_poly.pdbx_seq_one_letter_code
_entity_poly.pdbx_strand_id
1 'polypeptide(L)'
;NKLLILCLPFVVLGYFLIFYSTTVIMFDQMKQMVYDQTEQNVMEKKKLVNTLLDNYNQATIKFLYYTDEVQEYLNTRQSVLSVEEQEKLTDMISYQIGSLITNNQDALMNVCIYNKFNELYINNAIYYNTIEQTNDFAEILKEAAEENHGKPVLRINPVRKNMITFARNIYVPKIEKSDEKIGFLMMDIDKTGMEKIIQTGEDRDVNAILILDSENNILVNGSNLSDDKCKTILKEPSGNYKIVRYNLQYDGCSLVGILDKNLLFKSVYKIFFKEMLMILAAISIIAIALFITAAKIAEQIQKFIVKLRQTTEINS
;
A
#
# COMPACT_ATOMS: atom_id res chain seq x y z
N ASN A 1 -41.61 40.13 30.64
CA ASN A 1 -40.16 40.32 30.56
C ASN A 1 -39.36 39.19 31.21
N LYS A 2 -39.76 38.71 32.38
CA LYS A 2 -39.08 37.58 33.04
C LYS A 2 -39.12 36.29 32.19
N LEU A 3 -40.23 36.04 31.49
CA LEU A 3 -40.43 34.85 30.67
C LEU A 3 -39.50 34.84 29.43
N LEU A 4 -39.31 35.97 28.75
CA LEU A 4 -38.45 36.13 27.58
C LEU A 4 -36.96 35.95 27.97
N ILE A 5 -36.55 36.52 29.10
CA ILE A 5 -35.19 36.36 29.62
C ILE A 5 -34.93 34.91 30.05
N LEU A 6 -35.95 34.21 30.54
CA LEU A 6 -35.86 32.82 30.96
C LEU A 6 -35.82 31.86 29.77
N CYS A 7 -36.55 32.13 28.67
CA CYS A 7 -36.57 31.28 27.46
C CYS A 7 -35.32 31.43 26.58
N LEU A 8 -34.67 32.60 26.58
CA LEU A 8 -33.53 32.89 25.74
C LEU A 8 -32.34 31.89 25.92
N PRO A 9 -31.92 31.56 27.16
CA PRO A 9 -30.88 30.57 27.39
C PRO A 9 -31.24 29.18 26.86
N PHE A 10 -32.50 28.77 26.95
CA PHE A 10 -32.94 27.47 26.43
C PHE A 10 -32.90 27.40 24.91
N VAL A 11 -33.24 28.48 24.20
CA VAL A 11 -33.16 28.56 22.76
C VAL A 11 -31.68 28.50 22.31
N VAL A 12 -30.81 29.28 22.95
CA VAL A 12 -29.35 29.25 22.67
C VAL A 12 -28.76 27.88 22.96
N LEU A 13 -29.14 27.26 24.08
CA LEU A 13 -28.70 25.91 24.44
C LEU A 13 -29.17 24.86 23.41
N GLY A 14 -30.43 24.96 22.95
CA GLY A 14 -30.97 24.08 21.92
C GLY A 14 -30.18 24.16 20.59
N TYR A 15 -29.91 25.39 20.12
CA TYR A 15 -29.07 25.58 18.95
C TYR A 15 -27.65 25.04 19.15
N PHE A 16 -27.06 25.28 20.30
CA PHE A 16 -25.73 24.75 20.64
C PHE A 16 -25.69 23.22 20.59
N LEU A 17 -26.69 22.55 21.19
CA LEU A 17 -26.75 21.07 21.18
C LEU A 17 -26.94 20.52 19.77
N ILE A 18 -27.77 21.14 18.94
CA ILE A 18 -27.96 20.71 17.54
C ILE A 18 -26.65 20.87 16.75
N PHE A 19 -26.04 22.05 16.83
CA PHE A 19 -24.77 22.29 16.11
C PHE A 19 -23.65 21.39 16.60
N TYR A 20 -23.51 21.20 17.91
CA TYR A 20 -22.51 20.30 18.48
C TYR A 20 -22.71 18.86 18.01
N SER A 21 -23.93 18.34 18.08
CA SER A 21 -24.28 17.01 17.61
C SER A 21 -23.97 16.83 16.12
N THR A 22 -24.37 17.78 15.28
CA THR A 22 -24.11 17.75 13.83
C THR A 22 -22.62 17.76 13.54
N THR A 23 -21.86 18.61 14.24
CA THR A 23 -20.40 18.72 14.04
C THR A 23 -19.68 17.45 14.46
N VAL A 24 -20.07 16.81 15.56
CA VAL A 24 -19.51 15.52 15.98
C VAL A 24 -19.79 14.43 14.96
N ILE A 25 -21.02 14.35 14.44
CA ILE A 25 -21.40 13.37 13.41
C ILE A 25 -20.56 13.60 12.12
N MET A 26 -20.46 14.86 11.66
CA MET A 26 -19.62 15.20 10.51
C MET A 26 -18.15 14.83 10.73
N PHE A 27 -17.62 15.05 11.91
CA PHE A 27 -16.25 14.71 12.25
C PHE A 27 -15.98 13.21 12.14
N ASP A 28 -16.87 12.38 12.66
CA ASP A 28 -16.74 10.93 12.56
C ASP A 28 -16.91 10.44 11.12
N GLN A 29 -17.83 11.04 10.34
CA GLN A 29 -17.95 10.75 8.91
C GLN A 29 -16.69 11.13 8.12
N MET A 30 -16.08 12.29 8.42
CA MET A 30 -14.82 12.71 7.78
C MET A 30 -13.68 11.75 8.11
N LYS A 31 -13.57 11.30 9.37
CA LYS A 31 -12.57 10.27 9.74
C LYS A 31 -12.77 8.98 8.96
N GLN A 32 -14.01 8.52 8.86
CA GLN A 32 -14.32 7.30 8.12
C GLN A 32 -13.99 7.46 6.64
N MET A 33 -14.36 8.59 6.03
CA MET A 33 -14.08 8.88 4.62
C MET A 33 -12.57 8.88 4.33
N VAL A 34 -11.76 9.58 5.15
CA VAL A 34 -10.30 9.61 5.00
C VAL A 34 -9.72 8.22 5.15
N TYR A 35 -10.26 7.46 6.09
CA TYR A 35 -9.84 6.08 6.31
C TYR A 35 -10.12 5.19 5.08
N ASP A 36 -11.37 5.20 4.58
CA ASP A 36 -11.80 4.40 3.43
C ASP A 36 -11.03 4.77 2.16
N GLN A 37 -10.78 6.08 1.95
CA GLN A 37 -9.98 6.58 0.84
C GLN A 37 -8.53 6.06 0.91
N THR A 38 -7.95 6.05 2.11
CA THR A 38 -6.57 5.56 2.30
C THR A 38 -6.48 4.05 2.08
N GLU A 39 -7.46 3.29 2.57
CA GLU A 39 -7.55 1.84 2.34
C GLU A 39 -7.71 1.52 0.86
N GLN A 40 -8.55 2.29 0.15
CA GLN A 40 -8.71 2.17 -1.31
C GLN A 40 -7.39 2.45 -2.05
N ASN A 41 -6.62 3.46 -1.63
CA ASN A 41 -5.31 3.74 -2.22
C ASN A 41 -4.35 2.54 -2.06
N VAL A 42 -4.30 1.91 -0.89
CA VAL A 42 -3.50 0.69 -0.68
C VAL A 42 -3.98 -0.44 -1.60
N MET A 43 -5.30 -0.60 -1.79
CA MET A 43 -5.87 -1.60 -2.70
C MET A 43 -5.51 -1.31 -4.17
N GLU A 44 -5.48 -0.07 -4.60
CA GLU A 44 -5.05 0.31 -5.95
C GLU A 44 -3.57 -0.01 -6.18
N LYS A 45 -2.72 0.27 -5.20
CA LYS A 45 -1.30 -0.12 -5.26
C LYS A 45 -1.12 -1.64 -5.35
N LYS A 46 -1.94 -2.42 -4.63
CA LYS A 46 -1.97 -3.89 -4.78
C LYS A 46 -2.24 -4.29 -6.24
N LYS A 47 -3.20 -3.66 -6.92
CA LYS A 47 -3.51 -3.97 -8.32
C LYS A 47 -2.30 -3.69 -9.23
N LEU A 48 -1.63 -2.54 -9.03
CA LEU A 48 -0.46 -2.18 -9.81
C LEU A 48 0.71 -3.15 -9.57
N VAL A 49 0.97 -3.54 -8.33
CA VAL A 49 2.00 -4.54 -8.00
C VAL A 49 1.67 -5.89 -8.64
N ASN A 50 0.42 -6.37 -8.55
CA ASN A 50 0.02 -7.60 -9.21
C ASN A 50 0.21 -7.52 -10.74
N THR A 51 -0.17 -6.42 -11.38
CA THR A 51 0.05 -6.22 -12.81
C THR A 51 1.53 -6.29 -13.19
N LEU A 52 2.40 -5.68 -12.38
CA LEU A 52 3.84 -5.74 -12.60
C LEU A 52 4.38 -7.19 -12.49
N LEU A 53 3.96 -7.90 -11.44
CA LEU A 53 4.35 -9.31 -11.24
C LEU A 53 3.80 -10.22 -12.35
N ASP A 54 2.58 -9.96 -12.82
CA ASP A 54 1.99 -10.66 -13.97
C ASP A 54 2.78 -10.42 -15.25
N ASN A 55 3.27 -9.20 -15.48
CA ASN A 55 4.12 -8.88 -16.63
C ASN A 55 5.43 -9.69 -16.58
N TYR A 56 6.08 -9.79 -15.42
CA TYR A 56 7.26 -10.63 -15.26
C TYR A 56 6.94 -12.10 -15.48
N ASN A 57 5.84 -12.58 -14.93
CA ASN A 57 5.42 -13.96 -15.15
C ASN A 57 5.17 -14.26 -16.63
N GLN A 58 4.46 -13.38 -17.35
CA GLN A 58 4.22 -13.54 -18.78
C GLN A 58 5.52 -13.48 -19.61
N ALA A 59 6.45 -12.59 -19.24
CA ALA A 59 7.77 -12.53 -19.87
C ALA A 59 8.53 -13.85 -19.72
N THR A 60 8.51 -14.47 -18.51
CA THR A 60 9.14 -15.78 -18.28
C THR A 60 8.45 -16.89 -19.06
N ILE A 61 7.13 -16.90 -19.15
CA ILE A 61 6.38 -17.91 -19.92
C ILE A 61 6.77 -17.83 -21.39
N LYS A 62 6.79 -16.63 -21.97
CA LYS A 62 7.23 -16.44 -23.35
C LYS A 62 8.65 -16.93 -23.56
N PHE A 63 9.57 -16.51 -22.71
CA PHE A 63 10.97 -16.90 -22.78
C PHE A 63 11.15 -18.42 -22.70
N LEU A 64 10.48 -19.08 -21.74
CA LEU A 64 10.67 -20.49 -21.47
C LEU A 64 9.98 -21.41 -22.49
N TYR A 65 8.78 -21.07 -22.96
CA TYR A 65 7.94 -22.00 -23.72
C TYR A 65 7.80 -21.67 -25.20
N TYR A 66 8.18 -20.47 -25.62
CA TYR A 66 8.06 -20.03 -27.01
C TYR A 66 9.41 -19.73 -27.67
N THR A 67 10.53 -20.11 -27.02
CA THR A 67 11.88 -19.92 -27.53
C THR A 67 12.51 -21.29 -27.71
N ASP A 68 12.70 -21.72 -28.97
CA ASP A 68 13.20 -23.07 -29.32
C ASP A 68 14.59 -23.32 -28.73
N GLU A 69 15.48 -22.33 -28.74
CA GLU A 69 16.82 -22.41 -28.20
C GLU A 69 16.84 -22.65 -26.68
N VAL A 70 15.88 -22.03 -25.96
CA VAL A 70 15.75 -22.26 -24.53
C VAL A 70 15.23 -23.65 -24.25
N GLN A 71 14.28 -24.15 -25.06
CA GLN A 71 13.80 -25.53 -24.96
C GLN A 71 14.90 -26.55 -25.31
N GLU A 72 15.72 -26.24 -26.28
CA GLU A 72 16.92 -27.09 -26.62
C GLU A 72 17.86 -27.15 -25.42
N TYR A 73 18.21 -26.02 -24.80
CA TYR A 73 19.09 -25.99 -23.62
C TYR A 73 18.48 -26.78 -22.45
N LEU A 74 17.20 -26.59 -22.15
CA LEU A 74 16.55 -27.28 -21.05
C LEU A 74 16.59 -28.80 -21.18
N ASN A 75 16.52 -29.31 -22.40
CA ASN A 75 16.48 -30.73 -22.70
C ASN A 75 17.83 -31.38 -23.05
N THR A 76 18.89 -30.58 -23.21
CA THR A 76 20.21 -31.06 -23.62
C THR A 76 21.17 -31.12 -22.44
N ARG A 77 21.88 -32.25 -22.32
CA ARG A 77 22.95 -32.39 -21.33
C ARG A 77 24.21 -31.76 -21.87
N GLN A 78 24.69 -30.70 -21.25
CA GLN A 78 25.85 -29.93 -21.70
C GLN A 78 27.14 -30.78 -21.70
N SER A 79 27.31 -31.61 -20.68
CA SER A 79 28.51 -32.43 -20.50
C SER A 79 28.75 -33.50 -21.59
N VAL A 80 27.78 -33.76 -22.46
CA VAL A 80 27.91 -34.72 -23.58
C VAL A 80 28.15 -34.04 -24.94
N LEU A 81 28.02 -32.71 -24.99
CA LEU A 81 28.24 -31.93 -26.21
C LEU A 81 29.74 -31.68 -26.43
N SER A 82 30.13 -31.51 -27.69
CA SER A 82 31.45 -30.98 -28.04
C SER A 82 31.59 -29.52 -27.58
N VAL A 83 32.81 -29.03 -27.45
CA VAL A 83 33.08 -27.65 -27.03
C VAL A 83 32.38 -26.64 -27.97
N GLU A 84 32.46 -26.90 -29.29
CA GLU A 84 31.84 -26.03 -30.30
C GLU A 84 30.30 -26.00 -30.16
N GLU A 85 29.65 -27.14 -29.90
CA GLU A 85 28.21 -27.23 -29.67
C GLU A 85 27.80 -26.53 -28.36
N GLN A 86 28.60 -26.66 -27.29
CA GLN A 86 28.39 -25.97 -26.03
C GLN A 86 28.46 -24.45 -26.21
N GLU A 87 29.51 -23.95 -26.90
CA GLU A 87 29.67 -22.52 -27.18
C GLU A 87 28.47 -21.97 -27.97
N LYS A 88 28.09 -22.67 -29.06
CA LYS A 88 26.96 -22.29 -29.89
C LYS A 88 25.66 -22.20 -29.07
N LEU A 89 25.37 -23.21 -28.27
CA LEU A 89 24.16 -23.24 -27.45
C LEU A 89 24.18 -22.13 -26.37
N THR A 90 25.35 -21.88 -25.76
CA THR A 90 25.57 -20.80 -24.81
C THR A 90 25.35 -19.44 -25.45
N ASP A 91 25.85 -19.20 -26.64
CA ASP A 91 25.67 -17.94 -27.37
C ASP A 91 24.19 -17.70 -27.71
N MET A 92 23.48 -18.75 -28.15
CA MET A 92 22.07 -18.70 -28.46
C MET A 92 21.24 -18.32 -27.19
N ILE A 93 21.49 -18.97 -26.07
CA ILE A 93 20.87 -18.67 -24.80
C ILE A 93 21.21 -17.25 -24.34
N SER A 94 22.48 -16.83 -24.45
CA SER A 94 22.92 -15.48 -24.11
C SER A 94 22.17 -14.42 -24.90
N TYR A 95 21.96 -14.65 -26.19
CA TYR A 95 21.19 -13.75 -27.05
C TYR A 95 19.72 -13.63 -26.60
N GLN A 96 19.05 -14.75 -26.31
CA GLN A 96 17.68 -14.79 -25.88
C GLN A 96 17.48 -14.11 -24.50
N ILE A 97 18.40 -14.35 -23.56
CA ILE A 97 18.43 -13.69 -22.26
C ILE A 97 18.70 -12.19 -22.42
N GLY A 98 19.64 -11.80 -23.28
CA GLY A 98 19.89 -10.40 -23.61
C GLY A 98 18.65 -9.69 -24.12
N SER A 99 17.86 -10.35 -24.99
CA SER A 99 16.58 -9.85 -25.47
C SER A 99 15.54 -9.72 -24.34
N LEU A 100 15.45 -10.70 -23.46
CA LEU A 100 14.54 -10.67 -22.30
C LEU A 100 14.89 -9.50 -21.36
N ILE A 101 16.18 -9.32 -21.05
CA ILE A 101 16.65 -8.21 -20.22
C ILE A 101 16.40 -6.87 -20.91
N THR A 102 16.72 -6.72 -22.18
CA THR A 102 16.53 -5.49 -22.94
C THR A 102 15.07 -5.08 -23.02
N ASN A 103 14.16 -6.03 -23.16
CA ASN A 103 12.72 -5.76 -23.17
C ASN A 103 12.15 -5.40 -21.78
N ASN A 104 12.91 -5.63 -20.71
CA ASN A 104 12.53 -5.36 -19.31
C ASN A 104 13.61 -4.54 -18.59
N GLN A 105 14.28 -3.63 -19.29
CA GLN A 105 15.50 -2.89 -18.85
C GLN A 105 15.37 -2.19 -17.50
N ASP A 106 14.16 -1.76 -17.13
CA ASP A 106 13.96 -0.99 -15.90
C ASP A 106 13.98 -1.85 -14.62
N ALA A 107 14.00 -3.18 -14.78
CA ALA A 107 13.85 -4.05 -13.62
C ALA A 107 14.67 -5.34 -13.68
N LEU A 108 14.76 -6.01 -14.83
CA LEU A 108 15.43 -7.32 -14.93
C LEU A 108 16.94 -7.14 -15.08
N MET A 109 17.69 -7.70 -14.13
CA MET A 109 19.15 -7.51 -14.02
C MET A 109 19.95 -8.78 -14.31
N ASN A 110 19.40 -9.94 -13.99
CA ASN A 110 20.09 -11.22 -14.16
C ASN A 110 19.11 -12.36 -14.37
N VAL A 111 19.55 -13.39 -15.09
CA VAL A 111 18.81 -14.63 -15.32
C VAL A 111 19.73 -15.83 -15.11
N CYS A 112 19.26 -16.77 -14.30
CA CYS A 112 19.90 -18.08 -14.10
C CYS A 112 18.93 -19.18 -14.52
N ILE A 113 19.40 -20.15 -15.30
CA ILE A 113 18.59 -21.29 -15.75
C ILE A 113 19.31 -22.58 -15.37
N TYR A 114 18.60 -23.48 -14.74
CA TYR A 114 19.01 -24.86 -14.55
C TYR A 114 18.23 -25.74 -15.52
N ASN A 115 18.93 -26.56 -16.30
CA ASN A 115 18.30 -27.54 -17.16
C ASN A 115 17.85 -28.79 -16.35
N LYS A 116 17.22 -29.75 -17.02
CA LYS A 116 16.78 -31.01 -16.39
C LYS A 116 17.89 -31.88 -15.79
N PHE A 117 19.14 -31.63 -16.18
CA PHE A 117 20.30 -32.29 -15.64
C PHE A 117 20.99 -31.53 -14.51
N ASN A 118 20.33 -30.43 -14.03
CA ASN A 118 20.83 -29.53 -13.01
C ASN A 118 22.10 -28.77 -13.40
N GLU A 119 22.34 -28.62 -14.70
CA GLU A 119 23.45 -27.80 -15.24
C GLU A 119 23.00 -26.35 -15.29
N LEU A 120 23.86 -25.46 -14.77
CA LEU A 120 23.56 -24.04 -14.58
C LEU A 120 24.07 -23.17 -15.71
N TYR A 121 23.21 -22.33 -16.25
CA TYR A 121 23.57 -21.15 -17.02
C TYR A 121 23.34 -19.88 -16.23
N ILE A 122 24.30 -18.98 -16.14
CA ILE A 122 24.22 -17.65 -15.50
C ILE A 122 24.57 -16.59 -16.53
N ASN A 123 23.70 -15.64 -16.77
CA ASN A 123 23.98 -14.54 -17.66
C ASN A 123 25.02 -13.56 -17.09
N ASN A 124 24.95 -13.28 -15.80
CA ASN A 124 25.84 -12.34 -15.13
C ASN A 124 26.22 -12.82 -13.73
N ALA A 125 27.38 -13.42 -13.62
CA ALA A 125 27.91 -13.99 -12.37
C ALA A 125 28.19 -12.93 -11.27
N ILE A 126 28.21 -11.64 -11.59
CA ILE A 126 28.45 -10.55 -10.61
C ILE A 126 27.37 -10.51 -9.54
N TYR A 127 26.15 -11.00 -9.84
CA TYR A 127 25.04 -10.99 -8.89
C TYR A 127 25.17 -12.05 -7.78
N TYR A 128 26.11 -12.98 -7.91
CA TYR A 128 26.44 -13.97 -6.89
C TYR A 128 27.94 -14.02 -6.69
N ASN A 129 28.42 -14.12 -5.46
CA ASN A 129 29.84 -14.14 -5.16
C ASN A 129 30.51 -15.43 -5.63
N THR A 130 29.77 -16.55 -5.57
CA THR A 130 30.25 -17.87 -6.01
C THR A 130 29.12 -18.69 -6.65
N ILE A 131 29.49 -19.69 -7.48
CA ILE A 131 28.50 -20.65 -8.00
C ILE A 131 27.87 -21.45 -6.87
N GLU A 132 28.63 -21.75 -5.83
CA GLU A 132 28.13 -22.46 -4.63
C GLU A 132 26.99 -21.70 -3.96
N GLN A 133 27.14 -20.39 -3.70
CA GLN A 133 26.08 -19.56 -3.15
C GLN A 133 24.86 -19.48 -4.06
N THR A 134 25.06 -19.50 -5.38
CA THR A 134 23.97 -19.55 -6.35
C THR A 134 23.20 -20.86 -6.21
N ASN A 135 23.91 -21.98 -6.11
CA ASN A 135 23.29 -23.31 -5.98
C ASN A 135 22.54 -23.44 -4.66
N ASP A 136 23.13 -23.01 -3.54
CA ASP A 136 22.47 -23.07 -2.23
C ASP A 136 21.17 -22.26 -2.23
N PHE A 137 21.21 -21.07 -2.80
CA PHE A 137 20.01 -20.25 -2.90
C PHE A 137 18.98 -20.84 -3.88
N ALA A 138 19.44 -21.44 -4.98
CA ALA A 138 18.57 -22.13 -5.93
C ALA A 138 17.84 -23.32 -5.29
N GLU A 139 18.50 -24.12 -4.45
CA GLU A 139 17.85 -25.24 -3.75
C GLU A 139 16.73 -24.76 -2.84
N ILE A 140 16.94 -23.71 -2.04
CA ILE A 140 15.91 -23.09 -1.21
C ILE A 140 14.70 -22.63 -2.06
N LEU A 141 14.99 -22.02 -3.22
CA LEU A 141 13.92 -21.53 -4.11
C LEU A 141 13.22 -22.67 -4.85
N LYS A 142 13.91 -23.76 -5.19
CA LYS A 142 13.30 -24.95 -5.79
C LYS A 142 12.31 -25.62 -4.86
N GLU A 143 12.67 -25.79 -3.58
CA GLU A 143 11.77 -26.33 -2.55
C GLU A 143 10.52 -25.44 -2.41
N ALA A 144 10.70 -24.13 -2.26
CA ALA A 144 9.59 -23.19 -2.17
C ALA A 144 8.70 -23.21 -3.44
N ALA A 145 9.29 -23.34 -4.63
CA ALA A 145 8.55 -23.41 -5.89
C ALA A 145 7.79 -24.74 -6.06
N GLU A 146 8.26 -25.85 -5.45
CA GLU A 146 7.54 -27.11 -5.42
C GLU A 146 6.31 -27.01 -4.51
N GLU A 147 6.45 -26.47 -3.32
CA GLU A 147 5.35 -26.20 -2.41
C GLU A 147 4.28 -25.26 -3.01
N ASN A 148 4.71 -24.31 -3.85
CA ASN A 148 3.81 -23.37 -4.52
C ASN A 148 3.19 -23.92 -5.82
N HIS A 149 3.24 -25.23 -6.05
CA HIS A 149 2.59 -25.91 -7.18
C HIS A 149 2.97 -25.31 -8.57
N GLY A 150 4.24 -24.95 -8.77
CA GLY A 150 4.78 -24.42 -10.01
C GLY A 150 4.45 -22.94 -10.27
N LYS A 151 3.79 -22.25 -9.33
CA LYS A 151 3.70 -20.81 -9.38
C LYS A 151 5.04 -20.18 -8.99
N PRO A 152 5.34 -18.97 -9.51
CA PRO A 152 6.58 -18.28 -9.12
C PRO A 152 6.63 -17.98 -7.64
N VAL A 153 7.85 -18.01 -7.09
CA VAL A 153 8.18 -17.60 -5.74
C VAL A 153 9.05 -16.34 -5.76
N LEU A 154 8.95 -15.52 -4.73
CA LEU A 154 9.69 -14.28 -4.59
C LEU A 154 10.48 -14.30 -3.29
N ARG A 155 11.80 -14.07 -3.36
CA ARG A 155 12.67 -13.94 -2.18
C ARG A 155 13.67 -12.82 -2.39
N ILE A 156 14.18 -12.25 -1.30
CA ILE A 156 15.28 -11.30 -1.37
C ILE A 156 16.52 -12.02 -1.84
N ASN A 157 17.24 -11.42 -2.81
CA ASN A 157 18.55 -11.93 -3.20
C ASN A 157 19.53 -11.84 -2.01
N PRO A 158 20.16 -12.93 -1.59
CA PRO A 158 20.99 -12.97 -0.38
C PRO A 158 22.25 -12.11 -0.50
N VAL A 159 22.75 -11.90 -1.72
CA VAL A 159 23.96 -11.13 -2.01
C VAL A 159 23.62 -9.66 -2.28
N ARG A 160 22.54 -9.40 -3.01
CA ARG A 160 22.10 -8.08 -3.45
C ARG A 160 20.73 -7.74 -2.85
N LYS A 161 20.72 -7.22 -1.63
CA LYS A 161 19.48 -6.89 -0.87
C LYS A 161 18.55 -5.88 -1.54
N ASN A 162 19.04 -5.15 -2.56
CA ASN A 162 18.22 -4.29 -3.39
C ASN A 162 17.51 -5.04 -4.52
N MET A 163 17.66 -6.35 -4.62
CA MET A 163 17.04 -7.19 -5.62
C MET A 163 16.12 -8.23 -5.01
N ILE A 164 15.11 -8.58 -5.77
CA ILE A 164 14.18 -9.67 -5.49
C ILE A 164 14.41 -10.72 -6.57
N THR A 165 14.60 -11.97 -6.15
CA THR A 165 14.67 -13.10 -7.06
C THR A 165 13.27 -13.67 -7.26
N PHE A 166 12.83 -13.65 -8.49
CA PHE A 166 11.62 -14.30 -8.99
C PHE A 166 12.02 -15.65 -9.57
N ALA A 167 11.53 -16.72 -8.97
CA ALA A 167 11.95 -18.07 -9.36
C ALA A 167 10.75 -18.98 -9.61
N ARG A 168 10.95 -19.96 -10.50
CA ARG A 168 9.93 -20.96 -10.81
C ARG A 168 10.49 -22.26 -11.33
N ASN A 169 9.82 -23.36 -11.06
CA ASN A 169 10.05 -24.64 -11.74
C ASN A 169 9.51 -24.59 -13.17
N ILE A 170 10.21 -25.23 -14.08
CA ILE A 170 9.85 -25.36 -15.50
C ILE A 170 9.36 -26.79 -15.72
N TYR A 171 8.14 -26.92 -16.23
CA TYR A 171 7.53 -28.21 -16.54
C TYR A 171 7.34 -28.37 -18.03
N VAL A 172 7.25 -29.61 -18.50
CA VAL A 172 6.90 -29.89 -19.89
C VAL A 172 5.55 -29.25 -20.20
N PRO A 173 5.39 -28.51 -21.31
CA PRO A 173 4.10 -27.97 -21.73
C PRO A 173 3.07 -29.10 -21.86
N LYS A 174 1.94 -28.97 -21.15
CA LYS A 174 0.91 -30.02 -21.07
C LYS A 174 0.26 -30.26 -22.43
N ILE A 175 0.72 -31.28 -23.14
CA ILE A 175 -0.10 -31.96 -24.16
C ILE A 175 -0.77 -33.20 -23.56
N GLU A 176 -0.15 -33.85 -22.59
CA GLU A 176 -0.70 -34.97 -21.80
C GLU A 176 -0.14 -34.89 -20.38
N LYS A 177 -0.95 -34.82 -19.36
CA LYS A 177 -0.75 -34.98 -17.89
C LYS A 177 0.67 -35.23 -17.35
N SER A 178 1.71 -34.66 -17.91
CA SER A 178 3.09 -34.82 -17.44
C SER A 178 3.40 -33.65 -16.51
N ASP A 179 3.61 -33.96 -15.23
CA ASP A 179 4.19 -33.04 -14.26
C ASP A 179 5.73 -33.14 -14.26
N GLU A 180 6.31 -33.53 -15.42
CA GLU A 180 7.76 -33.69 -15.55
C GLU A 180 8.43 -32.30 -15.50
N LYS A 181 9.29 -32.14 -14.51
CA LYS A 181 10.12 -30.96 -14.33
C LYS A 181 11.32 -31.05 -15.27
N ILE A 182 11.47 -30.05 -16.14
CA ILE A 182 12.56 -29.98 -17.12
C ILE A 182 13.58 -28.91 -16.78
N GLY A 183 13.39 -28.14 -15.72
CA GLY A 183 14.36 -27.14 -15.33
C GLY A 183 13.84 -26.23 -14.22
N PHE A 184 14.64 -25.20 -13.95
CA PHE A 184 14.36 -24.18 -12.98
C PHE A 184 14.89 -22.82 -13.43
N LEU A 185 14.13 -21.77 -13.25
CA LEU A 185 14.48 -20.39 -13.61
C LEU A 185 14.55 -19.52 -12.37
N MET A 186 15.60 -18.70 -12.28
CA MET A 186 15.71 -17.57 -11.37
C MET A 186 15.94 -16.29 -12.15
N MET A 187 15.23 -15.24 -11.81
CA MET A 187 15.43 -13.89 -12.35
C MET A 187 15.61 -12.91 -11.20
N ASP A 188 16.70 -12.15 -11.24
CA ASP A 188 16.94 -11.08 -10.28
C ASP A 188 16.39 -9.76 -10.80
N ILE A 189 15.45 -9.20 -10.06
CA ILE A 189 14.69 -8.02 -10.41
C ILE A 189 15.07 -6.89 -9.45
N ASP A 190 15.41 -5.71 -9.97
CA ASP A 190 15.58 -4.51 -9.14
C ASP A 190 14.24 -4.10 -8.53
N LYS A 191 14.23 -3.95 -7.21
CA LYS A 191 13.01 -3.62 -6.48
C LYS A 191 12.55 -2.16 -6.63
N THR A 192 13.38 -1.29 -7.24
CA THR A 192 13.10 0.14 -7.43
C THR A 192 11.77 0.38 -8.16
N GLY A 193 11.44 -0.48 -9.13
CA GLY A 193 10.14 -0.39 -9.83
C GLY A 193 8.95 -0.61 -8.90
N MET A 194 9.05 -1.62 -8.03
CA MET A 194 8.02 -1.89 -7.00
C MET A 194 8.01 -0.81 -5.92
N GLU A 195 9.18 -0.34 -5.49
CA GLU A 195 9.30 0.78 -4.54
C GLU A 195 8.58 2.01 -5.05
N LYS A 196 8.78 2.41 -6.30
CA LYS A 196 8.09 3.56 -6.92
C LYS A 196 6.56 3.40 -6.91
N ILE A 197 6.05 2.19 -7.17
CA ILE A 197 4.61 1.90 -7.15
C ILE A 197 4.04 2.07 -5.75
N ILE A 198 4.72 1.52 -4.73
CA ILE A 198 4.22 1.50 -3.35
C ILE A 198 4.68 2.70 -2.54
N GLN A 199 5.62 3.51 -3.10
CA GLN A 199 6.08 4.72 -2.42
C GLN A 199 4.86 5.58 -2.06
N THR A 200 4.77 5.91 -0.78
CA THR A 200 3.84 6.89 -0.31
C THR A 200 4.36 8.24 -0.78
N GLY A 201 3.65 8.90 -1.69
CA GLY A 201 4.06 10.20 -2.25
C GLY A 201 4.26 11.26 -1.16
N GLU A 202 4.32 12.54 -1.53
CA GLU A 202 4.37 13.66 -0.59
C GLU A 202 3.15 13.73 0.36
N ASP A 203 2.10 12.96 0.07
CA ASP A 203 0.99 12.68 0.96
C ASP A 203 1.48 11.91 2.20
N ARG A 204 1.86 12.70 3.18
CA ARG A 204 2.47 12.29 4.45
C ARG A 204 1.55 11.47 5.36
N ASP A 205 0.38 11.09 4.87
CA ASP A 205 -0.69 10.52 5.69
C ASP A 205 -0.65 8.98 5.76
N VAL A 206 0.04 8.32 4.82
CA VAL A 206 0.28 6.88 4.85
C VAL A 206 1.73 6.61 5.25
N ASN A 207 1.94 6.00 6.40
CA ASN A 207 3.28 5.91 6.98
C ASN A 207 4.17 4.88 6.31
N ALA A 208 3.61 3.74 5.90
CA ALA A 208 4.37 2.75 5.18
C ALA A 208 3.45 1.85 4.35
N ILE A 209 3.88 1.52 3.13
CA ILE A 209 3.37 0.41 2.36
C ILE A 209 4.52 -0.54 2.11
N LEU A 210 4.32 -1.81 2.45
CA LEU A 210 5.32 -2.85 2.41
C LEU A 210 4.84 -4.00 1.54
N ILE A 211 5.76 -4.68 0.86
CA ILE A 211 5.52 -6.00 0.30
C ILE A 211 6.25 -7.00 1.19
N LEU A 212 5.53 -7.98 1.70
CA LEU A 212 6.04 -9.05 2.54
C LEU A 212 5.98 -10.38 1.79
N ASP A 213 6.96 -11.26 2.04
CA ASP A 213 6.89 -12.64 1.58
C ASP A 213 5.96 -13.50 2.46
N SER A 214 5.86 -14.79 2.15
CA SER A 214 5.07 -15.77 2.90
C SER A 214 5.52 -15.92 4.36
N GLU A 215 6.79 -15.63 4.66
CA GLU A 215 7.39 -15.69 6.00
C GLU A 215 7.31 -14.36 6.76
N ASN A 216 6.66 -13.34 6.17
CA ASN A 216 6.60 -11.97 6.68
C ASN A 216 7.94 -11.21 6.68
N ASN A 217 8.91 -11.61 5.86
CA ASN A 217 10.07 -10.77 5.61
C ASN A 217 9.71 -9.62 4.67
N ILE A 218 10.31 -8.45 4.89
CA ILE A 218 10.06 -7.27 4.05
C ILE A 218 10.83 -7.44 2.74
N LEU A 219 10.13 -7.68 1.64
CA LEU A 219 10.69 -7.69 0.30
C LEU A 219 10.93 -6.27 -0.21
N VAL A 220 9.94 -5.41 -0.05
CA VAL A 220 9.98 -4.02 -0.52
C VAL A 220 9.41 -3.10 0.56
N ASN A 221 10.08 -1.98 0.77
CA ASN A 221 9.67 -0.94 1.70
C ASN A 221 9.49 0.37 0.93
N GLY A 222 8.25 0.79 0.71
CA GLY A 222 7.89 2.04 0.04
C GLY A 222 7.82 3.25 0.97
N SER A 223 8.40 3.18 2.16
CA SER A 223 8.34 4.24 3.16
C SER A 223 9.71 4.78 3.56
N ASN A 224 9.69 5.89 4.28
CA ASN A 224 10.89 6.46 4.92
C ASN A 224 11.21 5.82 6.29
N LEU A 225 10.43 4.82 6.72
CA LEU A 225 10.69 4.09 7.96
C LEU A 225 11.71 2.97 7.70
N SER A 226 12.60 2.72 8.67
CA SER A 226 13.49 1.57 8.58
C SER A 226 12.72 0.26 8.68
N ASP A 227 13.24 -0.80 8.06
CA ASP A 227 12.64 -2.14 8.10
C ASP A 227 12.45 -2.64 9.54
N ASP A 228 13.40 -2.37 10.43
CA ASP A 228 13.30 -2.77 11.84
C ASP A 228 12.14 -2.09 12.54
N LYS A 229 11.91 -0.81 12.27
CA LYS A 229 10.76 -0.08 12.82
C LYS A 229 9.46 -0.61 12.26
N CYS A 230 9.40 -0.90 10.96
CA CYS A 230 8.24 -1.54 10.34
C CYS A 230 7.96 -2.91 10.97
N LYS A 231 8.98 -3.75 11.14
CA LYS A 231 8.85 -5.07 11.80
C LYS A 231 8.33 -4.96 13.23
N THR A 232 8.80 -3.96 13.99
CA THR A 232 8.33 -3.73 15.36
C THR A 232 6.84 -3.38 15.38
N ILE A 233 6.40 -2.47 14.50
CA ILE A 233 4.98 -2.09 14.40
C ILE A 233 4.11 -3.27 13.93
N LEU A 234 4.61 -4.11 13.03
CA LEU A 234 3.88 -5.29 12.55
C LEU A 234 3.71 -6.36 13.64
N LYS A 235 4.71 -6.53 14.51
CA LYS A 235 4.64 -7.50 15.62
C LYS A 235 3.73 -7.04 16.76
N GLU A 236 3.82 -5.78 17.11
CA GLU A 236 3.07 -5.20 18.22
C GLU A 236 2.43 -3.86 17.78
N PRO A 237 1.31 -3.90 17.07
CA PRO A 237 0.64 -2.69 16.63
C PRO A 237 0.12 -1.94 17.86
N SER A 238 0.71 -0.80 18.16
CA SER A 238 0.16 0.11 19.16
C SER A 238 -1.23 0.61 18.73
N GLY A 239 -2.07 1.04 19.65
CA GLY A 239 -3.41 1.56 19.35
C GLY A 239 -3.44 2.73 18.35
N ASN A 240 -2.29 3.37 18.10
CA ASN A 240 -2.13 4.46 17.15
C ASN A 240 -1.99 3.98 15.69
N TYR A 241 -1.66 2.72 15.46
CA TYR A 241 -1.51 2.17 14.12
C TYR A 241 -2.69 1.29 13.75
N LYS A 242 -3.08 1.34 12.47
CA LYS A 242 -3.94 0.34 11.86
C LYS A 242 -3.16 -0.32 10.72
N ILE A 243 -3.21 -1.64 10.69
CA ILE A 243 -2.57 -2.47 9.67
C ILE A 243 -3.65 -2.97 8.73
N VAL A 244 -3.44 -2.73 7.43
CA VAL A 244 -4.28 -3.24 6.35
C VAL A 244 -3.44 -4.23 5.56
N ARG A 245 -3.92 -5.45 5.34
CA ARG A 245 -3.19 -6.50 4.64
C ARG A 245 -4.01 -7.05 3.48
N TYR A 246 -3.40 -7.13 2.31
CA TYR A 246 -3.98 -7.71 1.10
C TYR A 246 -3.02 -8.75 0.51
N ASN A 247 -3.52 -9.96 0.28
CA ASN A 247 -2.74 -11.00 -0.37
C ASN A 247 -2.47 -10.62 -1.83
N LEU A 248 -1.24 -10.79 -2.27
CA LEU A 248 -0.84 -10.73 -3.68
C LEU A 248 -1.14 -12.07 -4.35
N GLN A 249 -1.03 -12.12 -5.69
CA GLN A 249 -1.36 -13.33 -6.45
C GLN A 249 -0.26 -14.41 -6.38
N TYR A 250 0.93 -14.04 -5.91
CA TYR A 250 2.11 -14.87 -5.96
C TYR A 250 2.63 -15.21 -4.57
N ASP A 251 3.02 -16.47 -4.39
CA ASP A 251 3.84 -17.01 -3.29
C ASP A 251 3.37 -16.61 -1.87
N GLY A 252 2.09 -16.50 -1.64
CA GLY A 252 1.59 -16.06 -0.33
C GLY A 252 2.07 -14.65 0.08
N CYS A 253 2.70 -13.91 -0.85
CA CYS A 253 3.11 -12.54 -0.61
C CYS A 253 1.92 -11.63 -0.29
N SER A 254 2.16 -10.61 0.50
CA SER A 254 1.12 -9.65 0.87
C SER A 254 1.60 -8.21 0.74
N LEU A 255 0.69 -7.33 0.33
CA LEU A 255 0.85 -5.89 0.45
C LEU A 255 0.27 -5.45 1.77
N VAL A 256 1.06 -4.73 2.56
CA VAL A 256 0.69 -4.28 3.90
C VAL A 256 0.80 -2.78 4.00
N GLY A 257 -0.29 -2.12 4.36
CA GLY A 257 -0.33 -0.70 4.71
C GLY A 257 -0.26 -0.50 6.23
N ILE A 258 0.67 0.33 6.71
CA ILE A 258 0.74 0.78 8.09
C ILE A 258 0.21 2.21 8.14
N LEU A 259 -0.94 2.43 8.76
CA LEU A 259 -1.63 3.70 8.86
C LEU A 259 -1.48 4.27 10.26
N ASP A 260 -0.84 5.43 10.42
CA ASP A 260 -0.79 6.17 11.70
C ASP A 260 -2.04 7.05 11.82
N LYS A 261 -2.92 6.69 12.73
CA LYS A 261 -4.18 7.39 12.96
C LYS A 261 -3.99 8.89 13.27
N ASN A 262 -2.90 9.23 13.97
CA ASN A 262 -2.64 10.63 14.34
C ASN A 262 -2.27 11.48 13.11
N LEU A 263 -1.45 10.93 12.21
CA LEU A 263 -1.09 11.61 10.97
C LEU A 263 -2.29 11.65 10.02
N LEU A 264 -2.96 10.52 9.84
CA LEU A 264 -4.12 10.35 8.98
C LEU A 264 -5.24 11.36 9.31
N PHE A 265 -5.51 11.56 10.59
CA PHE A 265 -6.58 12.46 11.01
C PHE A 265 -6.12 13.89 11.34
N LYS A 266 -4.85 14.22 11.18
CA LYS A 266 -4.32 15.56 11.52
C LYS A 266 -5.04 16.68 10.77
N SER A 267 -5.29 16.51 9.49
CA SER A 267 -6.04 17.47 8.65
C SER A 267 -7.50 17.56 9.09
N VAL A 268 -8.13 16.43 9.41
CA VAL A 268 -9.52 16.36 9.92
C VAL A 268 -9.64 17.10 11.24
N TYR A 269 -8.71 16.89 12.17
CA TYR A 269 -8.69 17.63 13.45
C TYR A 269 -8.54 19.14 13.25
N LYS A 270 -7.65 19.55 12.32
CA LYS A 270 -7.45 20.98 12.01
C LYS A 270 -8.73 21.64 11.49
N ILE A 271 -9.43 20.98 10.58
CA ILE A 271 -10.70 21.45 10.02
C ILE A 271 -11.76 21.51 11.13
N PHE A 272 -11.89 20.44 11.91
CA PHE A 272 -12.85 20.36 13.01
C PHE A 272 -12.67 21.51 14.01
N PHE A 273 -11.46 21.78 14.48
CA PHE A 273 -11.19 22.88 15.39
C PHE A 273 -11.53 24.24 14.78
N LYS A 274 -11.22 24.46 13.50
CA LYS A 274 -11.56 25.70 12.80
C LYS A 274 -13.09 25.89 12.74
N GLU A 275 -13.83 24.85 12.42
CA GLU A 275 -15.28 24.91 12.35
C GLU A 275 -15.92 25.11 13.72
N MET A 276 -15.44 24.42 14.75
CA MET A 276 -15.89 24.64 16.13
C MET A 276 -15.69 26.08 16.58
N LEU A 277 -14.56 26.69 16.24
CA LEU A 277 -14.28 28.10 16.57
C LEU A 277 -15.25 29.05 15.86
N MET A 278 -15.53 28.80 14.56
CA MET A 278 -16.50 29.61 13.82
C MET A 278 -17.91 29.48 14.38
N ILE A 279 -18.34 28.28 14.75
CA ILE A 279 -19.65 28.05 15.38
C ILE A 279 -19.75 28.79 16.73
N LEU A 280 -18.72 28.73 17.56
CA LEU A 280 -18.67 29.43 18.84
C LEU A 280 -18.76 30.93 18.66
N ALA A 281 -18.08 31.50 17.66
CA ALA A 281 -18.15 32.90 17.32
C ALA A 281 -19.57 33.29 16.85
N ALA A 282 -20.17 32.51 15.95
CA ALA A 282 -21.55 32.75 15.48
C ALA A 282 -22.57 32.71 16.61
N ILE A 283 -22.49 31.71 17.49
CA ILE A 283 -23.35 31.62 18.68
C ILE A 283 -23.19 32.84 19.60
N SER A 284 -21.95 33.28 19.81
CA SER A 284 -21.67 34.47 20.63
C SER A 284 -22.28 35.74 20.01
N ILE A 285 -22.21 35.94 18.72
CA ILE A 285 -22.80 37.07 17.99
C ILE A 285 -24.33 37.04 18.13
N ILE A 286 -24.96 35.86 17.94
CA ILE A 286 -26.41 35.69 18.09
C ILE A 286 -26.83 35.98 19.53
N ALA A 287 -26.12 35.48 20.52
CA ALA A 287 -26.41 35.71 21.92
C ALA A 287 -26.34 37.21 22.28
N ILE A 288 -25.31 37.93 21.78
CA ILE A 288 -25.17 39.38 21.96
C ILE A 288 -26.35 40.14 21.30
N ALA A 289 -26.68 39.78 20.06
CA ALA A 289 -27.81 40.41 19.34
C ALA A 289 -29.15 40.21 20.03
N LEU A 290 -29.40 38.99 20.53
CA LEU A 290 -30.60 38.69 21.31
C LEU A 290 -30.61 39.43 22.64
N PHE A 291 -29.50 39.58 23.32
CA PHE A 291 -29.40 40.34 24.56
C PHE A 291 -29.72 41.84 24.34
N ILE A 292 -29.16 42.45 23.27
CA ILE A 292 -29.42 43.85 22.90
C ILE A 292 -30.90 44.05 22.56
N THR A 293 -31.52 43.17 21.79
CA THR A 293 -32.93 43.24 21.42
C THR A 293 -33.82 43.08 22.63
N ALA A 294 -33.55 42.14 23.52
CA ALA A 294 -34.27 41.94 24.77
C ALA A 294 -34.18 43.17 25.68
N ALA A 295 -33.01 43.80 25.80
CA ALA A 295 -32.82 45.01 26.57
C ALA A 295 -33.64 46.21 26.02
N LYS A 296 -33.64 46.40 24.66
CA LYS A 296 -34.47 47.44 24.03
C LYS A 296 -35.98 47.25 24.25
N ILE A 297 -36.45 46.02 24.10
CA ILE A 297 -37.87 45.68 24.36
C ILE A 297 -38.21 45.94 25.83
N ALA A 298 -37.34 45.58 26.76
CA ALA A 298 -37.52 45.84 28.17
C ALA A 298 -37.66 47.37 28.49
N GLU A 299 -36.80 48.18 27.87
CA GLU A 299 -36.83 49.63 28.00
C GLU A 299 -38.13 50.23 27.44
N GLN A 300 -38.57 49.77 26.26
CA GLN A 300 -39.87 50.25 25.68
C GLN A 300 -41.06 49.89 26.54
N ILE A 301 -41.07 48.69 27.09
CA ILE A 301 -42.18 48.30 28.00
C ILE A 301 -42.15 49.10 29.28
N GLN A 302 -41.02 49.42 29.87
CA GLN A 302 -40.93 50.31 31.05
C GLN A 302 -41.41 51.69 30.70
N LYS A 303 -41.07 52.31 29.59
CA LYS A 303 -41.57 53.60 29.16
C LYS A 303 -43.06 53.59 28.94
N PHE A 304 -43.64 52.51 28.42
CA PHE A 304 -45.09 52.33 28.27
C PHE A 304 -45.79 52.23 29.60
N ILE A 305 -45.26 51.48 30.55
CA ILE A 305 -45.83 51.33 31.90
C ILE A 305 -45.84 52.70 32.65
N VAL A 306 -44.74 53.46 32.54
CA VAL A 306 -44.66 54.81 33.15
C VAL A 306 -45.69 55.77 32.54
N LYS A 307 -45.91 55.77 31.22
CA LYS A 307 -46.93 56.55 30.53
C LYS A 307 -48.34 56.18 30.98
N LEU A 308 -48.64 54.87 31.09
CA LEU A 308 -49.92 54.40 31.59
C LEU A 308 -50.22 54.89 33.04
N ARG A 309 -49.24 54.83 33.94
CA ARG A 309 -49.34 55.33 35.30
C ARG A 309 -49.65 56.82 35.34
N GLN A 310 -48.90 57.58 34.55
CA GLN A 310 -49.14 59.04 34.45
C GLN A 310 -50.54 59.39 33.95
N THR A 311 -51.10 58.61 33.00
CA THR A 311 -52.45 58.84 32.45
C THR A 311 -53.51 58.42 33.45
N THR A 312 -53.26 57.43 34.29
CA THR A 312 -54.23 56.99 35.35
C THR A 312 -54.24 57.95 36.51
N GLU A 313 -53.14 58.58 36.88
CA GLU A 313 -53.08 59.61 37.95
C GLU A 313 -53.65 60.94 37.52
N ILE A 314 -53.82 61.26 36.24
CA ILE A 314 -54.47 62.50 35.72
C ILE A 314 -55.97 62.31 35.65
N ASN A 315 -56.49 61.07 35.59
CA ASN A 315 -57.96 60.80 35.50
C ASN A 315 -58.57 60.35 36.81
N SER A 316 -57.87 60.41 37.94
CA SER A 316 -58.37 60.22 39.30
C SER A 316 -58.40 61.56 40.04
#